data_16bea87d795de879908ecc7610c8fd1c
#
_entry.id   16bea87d795de879908ecc7610c8fd1c
#
_cell.length_a   1.000
_cell.length_b   1.000
_cell.length_c   1.000
_cell.angle_alpha   90.00
_cell.angle_beta   90.00
_cell.angle_gamma   90.00
#
_symmetry.space_group_name_H-M   'P 1'
#
loop_
_entity.id
_entity.type
_entity.pdbx_description
1 polymer ?
#
loop_
_entity_poly.entity_id
_entity_poly.type
_entity_poly.pdbx_seq_one_letter_code
_entity_poly.pdbx_strand_id
1 'polypeptide(L)'
;MYGKCGSPDDARSVFATIRRPNSFSWNILISAYATNGHADRARQLFHAMPLKNEVSWTTILHSHAQDGDLDEAHGVFLRMPGWDALTMTAMAVAFARNRDVEHAKALFDGLPERDVVPWTAMLVAYSEDGDLDGARGLFLRMPEWGIVPSNAMISTFGQQGLVRESKMVFDAMPGRDDVSWGAMIKAYTQAGHFVEAVRMFEIVPERSTVAMTSMVVAYAENDALEISKVMFDRIPERDPVSWTALLSVNATNGHLVEVINIFDRMPKRSWRCWQTMLSAYSDHGDLENTKLTFATMPYRGSVSWNALLGAYAQTGHLESAKEFFDRMPQCDTVSWTIVSEAYAQRGHIQESRWFFDNVPDRDLVSWNSIMSAYARRALFREVIELFAAMVMEGVDPDAVSCLLLLTAHSHIGLVAESKEVFLSMASDYSVEWDAQHFRCMADALARAGRLLDAKELLESMPFGAESVAWTSFVGACKIHGNLELAAFGVEQAQDSDSQDGAPYVLLSNAVLGT
;
A
#
# COMPACT_ATOMS: atom_id res chain seq x y z
N MET A 1 2.04 21.13 32.11
CA MET A 1 1.94 22.25 31.18
C MET A 1 3.02 22.11 30.07
N TYR A 2 4.32 22.17 30.43
CA TYR A 2 5.43 22.10 29.44
C TYR A 2 5.41 20.85 28.56
N GLY A 3 5.14 19.66 29.09
CA GLY A 3 5.04 18.44 28.28
C GLY A 3 3.94 18.49 27.21
N LYS A 4 2.78 19.12 27.50
CA LYS A 4 1.70 19.33 26.52
C LYS A 4 2.02 20.41 25.49
N CYS A 5 3.02 21.27 25.76
CA CYS A 5 3.47 22.32 24.84
C CYS A 5 4.67 21.89 23.99
N GLY A 6 5.07 20.61 24.02
CA GLY A 6 6.18 20.11 23.22
C GLY A 6 7.58 20.40 23.78
N SER A 7 7.69 20.79 25.07
CA SER A 7 8.96 21.15 25.70
C SER A 7 9.29 20.23 26.89
N PRO A 8 9.69 18.96 26.67
CA PRO A 8 9.98 18.03 27.75
C PRO A 8 11.26 18.40 28.55
N ASP A 9 12.23 19.09 27.95
CA ASP A 9 13.45 19.53 28.63
C ASP A 9 13.14 20.68 29.63
N ASP A 10 12.18 21.55 29.33
CA ASP A 10 11.70 22.53 30.29
C ASP A 10 10.98 21.87 31.47
N ALA A 11 10.17 20.83 31.19
CA ALA A 11 9.56 20.01 32.24
C ALA A 11 10.62 19.37 33.14
N ARG A 12 11.74 18.91 32.59
CA ARG A 12 12.90 18.38 33.34
C ARG A 12 13.55 19.45 34.21
N SER A 13 13.74 20.66 33.69
CA SER A 13 14.32 21.78 34.42
C SER A 13 13.48 22.12 35.64
N VAL A 14 12.15 22.15 35.48
CA VAL A 14 11.22 22.35 36.60
C VAL A 14 11.28 21.18 37.59
N PHE A 15 11.31 19.96 37.12
CA PHE A 15 11.42 18.77 37.98
C PHE A 15 12.71 18.79 38.84
N ALA A 16 13.83 19.26 38.28
CA ALA A 16 15.09 19.39 39.01
C ALA A 16 15.04 20.40 40.20
N THR A 17 14.09 21.31 40.18
CA THR A 17 13.88 22.26 41.32
C THR A 17 13.10 21.67 42.51
N ILE A 18 12.48 20.49 42.32
CA ILE A 18 11.67 19.83 43.34
C ILE A 18 12.60 19.14 44.34
N ARG A 19 12.63 19.60 45.60
CA ARG A 19 13.50 19.05 46.64
C ARG A 19 13.22 17.57 47.00
N ARG A 20 11.97 17.14 46.89
CA ARG A 20 11.54 15.74 47.13
C ARG A 20 10.48 15.35 46.10
N PRO A 21 10.90 14.85 44.92
CA PRO A 21 9.97 14.38 43.91
C PRO A 21 9.17 13.20 44.43
N ASN A 22 7.85 13.25 44.30
CA ASN A 22 6.94 12.14 44.61
C ASN A 22 6.58 11.39 43.32
N SER A 23 5.86 10.25 43.43
CA SER A 23 5.46 9.45 42.29
C SER A 23 4.68 10.24 41.24
N PHE A 24 3.89 11.22 41.64
CA PHE A 24 3.15 12.09 40.73
C PHE A 24 4.08 12.99 39.90
N SER A 25 5.10 13.59 40.54
CA SER A 25 6.11 14.41 39.84
C SER A 25 6.90 13.58 38.80
N TRP A 26 7.27 12.35 39.14
CA TRP A 26 7.92 11.41 38.25
C TRP A 26 7.03 11.03 37.07
N ASN A 27 5.75 10.68 37.32
CA ASN A 27 4.81 10.32 36.26
C ASN A 27 4.57 11.47 35.27
N ILE A 28 4.48 12.72 35.74
CA ILE A 28 4.36 13.88 34.85
C ILE A 28 5.59 14.03 33.97
N LEU A 29 6.79 13.84 34.50
CA LEU A 29 8.01 13.96 33.72
C LEU A 29 8.15 12.82 32.71
N ILE A 30 7.89 11.57 33.13
CA ILE A 30 7.90 10.41 32.24
C ILE A 30 6.87 10.60 31.12
N SER A 31 5.64 11.01 31.45
CA SER A 31 4.60 11.29 30.46
C SER A 31 4.99 12.42 29.51
N ALA A 32 5.68 13.46 30.00
CA ALA A 32 6.14 14.56 29.15
C ALA A 32 7.12 14.09 28.07
N TYR A 33 8.07 13.21 28.41
CA TYR A 33 8.99 12.64 27.43
C TYR A 33 8.29 11.62 26.52
N ALA A 34 7.46 10.73 27.08
CA ALA A 34 6.72 9.70 26.33
C ALA A 34 5.81 10.33 25.25
N THR A 35 4.99 11.32 25.61
CA THR A 35 4.06 11.97 24.66
C THR A 35 4.73 12.82 23.58
N ASN A 36 6.02 13.15 23.74
CA ASN A 36 6.80 13.90 22.75
C ASN A 36 7.77 13.01 21.96
N GLY A 37 7.58 11.68 21.95
CA GLY A 37 8.35 10.75 21.12
C GLY A 37 9.78 10.47 21.63
N HIS A 38 10.04 10.66 22.92
CA HIS A 38 11.34 10.42 23.54
C HIS A 38 11.31 9.19 24.45
N ALA A 39 10.92 8.01 23.92
CA ALA A 39 10.74 6.77 24.67
C ALA A 39 11.97 6.35 25.46
N ASP A 40 13.16 6.46 24.89
CA ASP A 40 14.42 6.12 25.58
C ASP A 40 14.64 6.93 26.85
N ARG A 41 14.36 8.23 26.79
CA ARG A 41 14.46 9.11 27.97
C ARG A 41 13.37 8.81 28.98
N ALA A 42 12.16 8.55 28.54
CA ALA A 42 11.05 8.13 29.40
C ALA A 42 11.41 6.83 30.14
N ARG A 43 12.02 5.85 29.46
CA ARG A 43 12.50 4.59 30.02
C ARG A 43 13.60 4.81 31.08
N GLN A 44 14.60 5.64 30.78
CA GLN A 44 15.64 5.99 31.75
C GLN A 44 15.07 6.60 33.03
N LEU A 45 14.11 7.50 32.90
CA LEU A 45 13.44 8.12 34.04
C LEU A 45 12.59 7.12 34.83
N PHE A 46 11.91 6.22 34.14
CA PHE A 46 11.16 5.14 34.77
C PHE A 46 12.07 4.19 35.58
N HIS A 47 13.24 3.85 35.04
CA HIS A 47 14.22 3.04 35.79
C HIS A 47 14.79 3.78 36.99
N ALA A 48 14.99 5.10 36.88
CA ALA A 48 15.47 5.94 37.98
C ALA A 48 14.40 6.23 39.05
N MET A 49 13.13 6.00 38.76
CA MET A 49 12.02 6.24 39.69
C MET A 49 12.08 5.27 40.89
N PRO A 50 12.14 5.79 42.15
CA PRO A 50 12.32 4.95 43.35
C PRO A 50 11.16 3.98 43.62
N LEU A 51 9.93 4.47 43.45
CA LEU A 51 8.69 3.70 43.70
C LEU A 51 7.81 3.78 42.48
N LYS A 52 7.75 2.67 41.74
CA LYS A 52 6.92 2.53 40.55
C LYS A 52 5.49 2.21 40.94
N ASN A 53 4.53 2.86 40.29
CA ASN A 53 3.09 2.63 40.46
C ASN A 53 2.42 2.28 39.12
N GLU A 54 1.16 1.87 39.15
CA GLU A 54 0.38 1.51 37.95
C GLU A 54 0.48 2.55 36.84
N VAL A 55 0.34 3.84 37.17
CA VAL A 55 0.42 4.95 36.21
C VAL A 55 1.79 5.01 35.53
N SER A 56 2.89 4.78 36.29
CA SER A 56 4.24 4.77 35.70
C SER A 56 4.46 3.60 34.73
N TRP A 57 3.96 2.41 35.08
CA TRP A 57 4.02 1.23 34.26
C TRP A 57 3.18 1.40 32.97
N THR A 58 1.92 1.86 33.10
CA THR A 58 1.02 2.11 31.95
C THR A 58 1.57 3.17 31.01
N THR A 59 2.20 4.23 31.56
CA THR A 59 2.80 5.30 30.73
C THR A 59 3.94 4.79 29.88
N ILE A 60 4.83 3.94 30.43
CA ILE A 60 5.94 3.36 29.71
C ILE A 60 5.47 2.33 28.68
N LEU A 61 4.53 1.47 29.05
CA LEU A 61 3.90 0.52 28.15
C LEU A 61 3.29 1.24 26.94
N HIS A 62 2.51 2.29 27.19
CA HIS A 62 1.87 3.09 26.14
C HIS A 62 2.90 3.79 25.24
N SER A 63 4.02 4.26 25.81
CA SER A 63 5.11 4.87 25.03
C SER A 63 5.71 3.86 24.05
N HIS A 64 6.11 2.65 24.50
CA HIS A 64 6.64 1.62 23.64
C HIS A 64 5.63 1.15 22.58
N ALA A 65 4.36 1.01 22.98
CA ALA A 65 3.28 0.64 22.07
C ALA A 65 3.03 1.70 20.96
N GLN A 66 3.18 2.99 21.27
CA GLN A 66 3.05 4.07 20.29
C GLN A 66 4.25 4.16 19.34
N ASP A 67 5.45 3.81 19.81
CA ASP A 67 6.67 3.79 19.01
C ASP A 67 6.78 2.53 18.14
N GLY A 68 5.83 1.57 18.27
CA GLY A 68 5.81 0.31 17.53
C GLY A 68 6.74 -0.77 18.11
N ASP A 69 7.33 -0.54 19.28
CA ASP A 69 8.22 -1.49 19.96
C ASP A 69 7.38 -2.46 20.83
N LEU A 70 6.74 -3.42 20.14
CA LEU A 70 5.85 -4.39 20.81
C LEU A 70 6.58 -5.32 21.76
N ASP A 71 7.80 -5.73 21.45
CA ASP A 71 8.56 -6.65 22.28
C ASP A 71 8.89 -6.02 23.64
N GLU A 72 9.33 -4.77 23.64
CA GLU A 72 9.58 -4.04 24.89
C GLU A 72 8.26 -3.71 25.61
N ALA A 73 7.18 -3.33 24.89
CA ALA A 73 5.87 -3.11 25.49
C ALA A 73 5.35 -4.38 26.18
N HIS A 74 5.46 -5.53 25.52
CA HIS A 74 5.09 -6.84 26.08
C HIS A 74 5.99 -7.24 27.25
N GLY A 75 7.30 -7.00 27.15
CA GLY A 75 8.25 -7.20 28.25
C GLY A 75 7.94 -6.33 29.48
N VAL A 76 7.50 -5.10 29.26
CA VAL A 76 7.01 -4.20 30.35
C VAL A 76 5.73 -4.77 30.97
N PHE A 77 4.77 -5.17 30.14
CA PHE A 77 3.49 -5.75 30.56
C PHE A 77 3.66 -6.99 31.44
N LEU A 78 4.53 -7.92 31.04
CA LEU A 78 4.81 -9.13 31.82
C LEU A 78 5.51 -8.87 33.17
N ARG A 79 6.27 -7.75 33.28
CA ARG A 79 6.97 -7.36 34.52
C ARG A 79 6.11 -6.54 35.50
N MET A 80 4.90 -6.15 35.08
CA MET A 80 3.99 -5.40 35.96
C MET A 80 3.53 -6.26 37.14
N PRO A 81 3.42 -5.67 38.35
CA PRO A 81 2.96 -6.38 39.54
C PRO A 81 1.50 -6.85 39.49
N GLY A 82 0.69 -6.26 38.65
CA GLY A 82 -0.72 -6.57 38.43
C GLY A 82 -1.21 -5.91 37.15
N TRP A 83 -2.24 -6.49 36.55
CA TRP A 83 -2.86 -5.98 35.34
C TRP A 83 -4.26 -5.46 35.65
N ASP A 84 -4.46 -4.19 35.46
CA ASP A 84 -5.80 -3.57 35.49
C ASP A 84 -6.44 -3.58 34.08
N ALA A 85 -7.72 -3.26 34.01
CA ALA A 85 -8.44 -3.17 32.74
C ALA A 85 -7.81 -2.15 31.77
N LEU A 86 -7.20 -1.08 32.30
CA LEU A 86 -6.58 -0.04 31.49
C LEU A 86 -5.30 -0.52 30.81
N THR A 87 -4.43 -1.24 31.52
CA THR A 87 -3.19 -1.78 30.97
C THR A 87 -3.45 -2.93 29.99
N MET A 88 -4.42 -3.81 30.29
CA MET A 88 -4.86 -4.85 29.37
C MET A 88 -5.44 -4.26 28.08
N THR A 89 -6.27 -3.23 28.19
CA THR A 89 -6.82 -2.50 27.04
C THR A 89 -5.71 -1.83 26.23
N ALA A 90 -4.77 -1.15 26.86
CA ALA A 90 -3.66 -0.49 26.18
C ALA A 90 -2.80 -1.52 25.38
N MET A 91 -2.55 -2.68 25.98
CA MET A 91 -1.77 -3.73 25.32
C MET A 91 -2.55 -4.41 24.19
N ALA A 92 -3.85 -4.70 24.40
CA ALA A 92 -4.72 -5.22 23.34
C ALA A 92 -4.79 -4.28 22.13
N VAL A 93 -4.91 -2.96 22.37
CA VAL A 93 -4.87 -1.93 21.32
C VAL A 93 -3.51 -1.88 20.62
N ALA A 94 -2.41 -2.06 21.37
CA ALA A 94 -1.06 -2.08 20.81
C ALA A 94 -0.87 -3.26 19.85
N PHE A 95 -1.22 -4.48 20.28
CA PHE A 95 -1.19 -5.66 19.40
C PHE A 95 -2.11 -5.50 18.19
N ALA A 96 -3.32 -4.99 18.37
CA ALA A 96 -4.28 -4.73 17.30
C ALA A 96 -3.70 -3.79 16.22
N ARG A 97 -3.08 -2.68 16.61
CA ARG A 97 -2.47 -1.72 15.68
C ARG A 97 -1.28 -2.27 14.90
N ASN A 98 -0.60 -3.28 15.45
CA ASN A 98 0.53 -3.94 14.80
C ASN A 98 0.12 -5.23 14.09
N ARG A 99 -1.18 -5.45 13.85
CA ARG A 99 -1.75 -6.61 13.15
C ARG A 99 -1.53 -7.95 13.83
N ASP A 100 -1.18 -7.96 15.10
CA ASP A 100 -1.11 -9.17 15.91
C ASP A 100 -2.49 -9.44 16.54
N VAL A 101 -3.39 -9.94 15.69
CA VAL A 101 -4.80 -10.15 16.02
C VAL A 101 -4.97 -11.25 17.08
N GLU A 102 -4.11 -12.26 17.10
CA GLU A 102 -4.19 -13.39 18.06
C GLU A 102 -3.93 -12.93 19.49
N HIS A 103 -2.83 -12.22 19.73
CA HIS A 103 -2.51 -11.69 21.06
C HIS A 103 -3.49 -10.59 21.49
N ALA A 104 -3.91 -9.72 20.55
CA ALA A 104 -4.94 -8.72 20.82
C ALA A 104 -6.25 -9.36 21.28
N LYS A 105 -6.69 -10.43 20.60
CA LYS A 105 -7.89 -11.19 20.95
C LYS A 105 -7.78 -11.90 22.30
N ALA A 106 -6.65 -12.52 22.59
CA ALA A 106 -6.43 -13.19 23.88
C ALA A 106 -6.57 -12.21 25.05
N LEU A 107 -5.99 -11.01 24.94
CA LEU A 107 -6.13 -9.96 25.94
C LEU A 107 -7.56 -9.40 25.97
N PHE A 108 -8.18 -9.18 24.83
CA PHE A 108 -9.56 -8.71 24.73
C PHE A 108 -10.54 -9.68 25.42
N ASP A 109 -10.38 -10.99 25.18
CA ASP A 109 -11.22 -12.02 25.79
C ASP A 109 -11.01 -12.14 27.29
N GLY A 110 -9.81 -11.80 27.80
CA GLY A 110 -9.48 -11.72 29.22
C GLY A 110 -9.94 -10.48 29.96
N LEU A 111 -10.43 -9.44 29.27
CA LEU A 111 -10.91 -8.21 29.91
C LEU A 111 -12.16 -8.47 30.76
N PRO A 112 -12.18 -8.05 32.05
CA PRO A 112 -13.33 -8.24 32.92
C PRO A 112 -14.54 -7.38 32.49
N GLU A 113 -14.28 -6.16 32.05
CA GLU A 113 -15.25 -5.23 31.48
C GLU A 113 -14.68 -4.69 30.17
N ARG A 114 -15.52 -4.60 29.13
CA ARG A 114 -15.12 -4.12 27.81
C ARG A 114 -15.92 -2.86 27.48
N ASP A 115 -15.25 -1.73 27.54
CA ASP A 115 -15.80 -0.46 27.06
C ASP A 115 -15.66 -0.35 25.52
N VAL A 116 -16.03 0.77 24.94
CA VAL A 116 -16.03 1.00 23.48
C VAL A 116 -14.61 0.93 22.86
N VAL A 117 -13.56 1.25 23.64
CA VAL A 117 -12.19 1.37 23.12
C VAL A 117 -11.61 0.02 22.65
N PRO A 118 -11.55 -1.05 23.50
CA PRO A 118 -11.05 -2.35 23.05
C PRO A 118 -11.93 -2.98 21.96
N TRP A 119 -13.26 -2.79 21.98
CA TRP A 119 -14.13 -3.23 20.91
C TRP A 119 -13.75 -2.61 19.56
N THR A 120 -13.59 -1.26 19.54
CA THR A 120 -13.23 -0.53 18.32
C THR A 120 -11.85 -0.91 17.82
N ALA A 121 -10.87 -1.08 18.73
CA ALA A 121 -9.52 -1.48 18.38
C ALA A 121 -9.51 -2.87 17.71
N MET A 122 -10.25 -3.84 18.28
CA MET A 122 -10.36 -5.17 17.69
C MET A 122 -11.08 -5.17 16.34
N LEU A 123 -12.12 -4.33 16.17
CA LEU A 123 -12.78 -4.16 14.87
C LEU A 123 -11.82 -3.65 13.80
N VAL A 124 -11.02 -2.65 14.13
CA VAL A 124 -10.00 -2.11 13.23
C VAL A 124 -8.94 -3.17 12.91
N ALA A 125 -8.47 -3.93 13.92
CA ALA A 125 -7.48 -5.00 13.72
C ALA A 125 -7.97 -6.08 12.77
N TYR A 126 -9.17 -6.61 12.98
CA TYR A 126 -9.77 -7.60 12.05
C TYR A 126 -9.95 -7.03 10.64
N SER A 127 -10.31 -5.73 10.55
CA SER A 127 -10.46 -5.02 9.29
C SER A 127 -9.15 -4.93 8.50
N GLU A 128 -8.06 -4.57 9.18
CA GLU A 128 -6.73 -4.41 8.57
C GLU A 128 -6.06 -5.76 8.23
N ASP A 129 -6.44 -6.83 8.95
CA ASP A 129 -6.04 -8.20 8.68
C ASP A 129 -6.85 -8.86 7.55
N GLY A 130 -7.96 -8.20 7.13
CA GLY A 130 -8.84 -8.71 6.08
C GLY A 130 -9.88 -9.74 6.57
N ASP A 131 -9.93 -10.05 7.87
CA ASP A 131 -10.94 -10.93 8.47
C ASP A 131 -12.28 -10.20 8.68
N LEU A 132 -13.05 -10.10 7.59
CA LEU A 132 -14.35 -9.44 7.61
C LEU A 132 -15.40 -10.21 8.44
N ASP A 133 -15.32 -11.52 8.47
CA ASP A 133 -16.24 -12.34 9.25
C ASP A 133 -15.98 -12.18 10.75
N GLY A 134 -14.72 -12.13 11.14
CA GLY A 134 -14.30 -11.78 12.50
C GLY A 134 -14.78 -10.39 12.92
N ALA A 135 -14.55 -9.39 12.08
CA ALA A 135 -15.01 -8.01 12.32
C ALA A 135 -16.52 -7.93 12.47
N ARG A 136 -17.27 -8.56 11.55
CA ARG A 136 -18.74 -8.62 11.58
C ARG A 136 -19.25 -9.33 12.82
N GLY A 137 -18.67 -10.51 13.14
CA GLY A 137 -19.05 -11.28 14.33
C GLY A 137 -18.79 -10.51 15.62
N LEU A 138 -17.69 -9.75 15.67
CA LEU A 138 -17.36 -8.91 16.80
C LEU A 138 -18.35 -7.74 16.94
N PHE A 139 -18.64 -7.04 15.85
CA PHE A 139 -19.58 -5.92 15.82
C PHE A 139 -20.99 -6.31 16.29
N LEU A 140 -21.49 -7.46 15.83
CA LEU A 140 -22.81 -7.98 16.23
C LEU A 140 -22.88 -8.38 17.72
N ARG A 141 -21.75 -8.67 18.34
CA ARG A 141 -21.65 -9.03 19.77
C ARG A 141 -21.49 -7.82 20.69
N MET A 142 -21.27 -6.63 20.13
CA MET A 142 -21.15 -5.40 20.94
C MET A 142 -22.46 -5.13 21.69
N PRO A 143 -22.37 -4.76 22.98
CA PRO A 143 -23.55 -4.47 23.80
C PRO A 143 -24.33 -3.24 23.31
N GLU A 144 -23.62 -2.25 22.81
CA GLU A 144 -24.19 -0.99 22.30
C GLU A 144 -23.46 -0.54 21.03
N TRP A 145 -24.21 -0.22 19.99
CA TRP A 145 -23.67 0.33 18.75
C TRP A 145 -23.51 1.85 18.87
N GLY A 146 -22.34 2.26 19.30
CA GLY A 146 -21.98 3.68 19.33
C GLY A 146 -21.58 4.22 17.97
N ILE A 147 -21.45 5.54 17.85
CA ILE A 147 -21.03 6.22 16.60
C ILE A 147 -19.65 5.74 16.13
N VAL A 148 -18.67 5.66 17.05
CA VAL A 148 -17.27 5.34 16.70
C VAL A 148 -17.10 3.94 16.12
N PRO A 149 -17.59 2.84 16.75
CA PRO A 149 -17.48 1.51 16.16
C PRO A 149 -18.31 1.36 14.87
N SER A 150 -19.46 2.04 14.76
CA SER A 150 -20.24 2.04 13.52
C SER A 150 -19.48 2.73 12.38
N ASN A 151 -18.83 3.85 12.64
CA ASN A 151 -17.98 4.55 11.67
C ASN A 151 -16.79 3.66 11.22
N ALA A 152 -16.18 2.91 12.15
CA ALA A 152 -15.14 1.95 11.83
C ALA A 152 -15.66 0.86 10.88
N MET A 153 -16.84 0.26 11.17
CA MET A 153 -17.45 -0.76 10.30
C MET A 153 -17.85 -0.22 8.93
N ILE A 154 -18.40 0.99 8.85
CA ILE A 154 -18.74 1.63 7.56
C ILE A 154 -17.46 1.77 6.71
N SER A 155 -16.37 2.23 7.33
CA SER A 155 -15.08 2.39 6.65
C SER A 155 -14.50 1.04 6.20
N THR A 156 -14.59 0.01 7.06
CA THR A 156 -14.13 -1.36 6.76
C THR A 156 -14.86 -1.95 5.56
N PHE A 157 -16.20 -1.97 5.61
CA PHE A 157 -17.01 -2.48 4.50
C PHE A 157 -16.82 -1.65 3.23
N GLY A 158 -16.66 -0.32 3.37
CA GLY A 158 -16.40 0.57 2.23
C GLY A 158 -15.09 0.25 1.52
N GLN A 159 -14.00 0.02 2.27
CA GLN A 159 -12.68 -0.34 1.73
C GLN A 159 -12.69 -1.68 0.97
N GLN A 160 -13.57 -2.59 1.36
CA GLN A 160 -13.76 -3.90 0.72
C GLN A 160 -14.82 -3.89 -0.39
N GLY A 161 -15.36 -2.72 -0.75
CA GLY A 161 -16.40 -2.59 -1.77
C GLY A 161 -17.79 -3.09 -1.35
N LEU A 162 -17.97 -3.45 -0.07
CA LEU A 162 -19.23 -3.96 0.50
C LEU A 162 -20.16 -2.80 0.87
N VAL A 163 -20.59 -2.03 -0.13
CA VAL A 163 -21.33 -0.78 0.07
C VAL A 163 -22.72 -1.01 0.67
N ARG A 164 -23.36 -2.14 0.37
CA ARG A 164 -24.69 -2.49 0.92
C ARG A 164 -24.60 -2.68 2.42
N GLU A 165 -23.58 -3.38 2.90
CA GLU A 165 -23.29 -3.62 4.31
C GLU A 165 -22.94 -2.32 5.01
N SER A 166 -22.09 -1.45 4.41
CA SER A 166 -21.82 -0.11 4.89
C SER A 166 -23.10 0.69 5.10
N LYS A 167 -24.01 0.65 4.11
CA LYS A 167 -25.29 1.34 4.16
C LYS A 167 -26.21 0.80 5.25
N MET A 168 -26.25 -0.52 5.44
CA MET A 168 -27.05 -1.15 6.51
C MET A 168 -26.58 -0.68 7.89
N VAL A 169 -25.27 -0.64 8.13
CA VAL A 169 -24.70 -0.13 9.39
C VAL A 169 -25.04 1.35 9.56
N PHE A 170 -24.84 2.16 8.52
CA PHE A 170 -25.16 3.59 8.53
C PHE A 170 -26.62 3.87 8.87
N ASP A 171 -27.56 3.11 8.25
CA ASP A 171 -29.00 3.29 8.48
C ASP A 171 -29.43 2.85 9.89
N ALA A 172 -28.75 1.86 10.47
CA ALA A 172 -29.03 1.35 11.81
C ALA A 172 -28.43 2.22 12.95
N MET A 173 -27.58 3.20 12.62
CA MET A 173 -26.95 4.07 13.63
C MET A 173 -27.98 4.90 14.38
N PRO A 174 -27.89 4.96 15.73
CA PRO A 174 -28.81 5.77 16.56
C PRO A 174 -28.60 7.28 16.38
N GLY A 175 -27.40 7.70 15.95
CA GLY A 175 -27.03 9.06 15.61
C GLY A 175 -25.93 9.05 14.56
N ARG A 176 -25.82 10.11 13.79
CA ARG A 176 -24.80 10.27 12.73
C ARG A 176 -24.07 11.59 12.93
N ASP A 177 -22.74 11.51 12.95
CA ASP A 177 -21.88 12.68 12.97
C ASP A 177 -21.27 12.93 11.59
N ASP A 178 -20.48 13.98 11.47
CA ASP A 178 -19.78 14.35 10.23
C ASP A 178 -18.86 13.24 9.71
N VAL A 179 -18.27 12.46 10.63
CA VAL A 179 -17.41 11.33 10.28
C VAL A 179 -18.24 10.20 9.66
N SER A 180 -19.45 9.95 10.19
CA SER A 180 -20.38 8.94 9.65
C SER A 180 -20.76 9.25 8.20
N TRP A 181 -21.14 10.50 7.94
CA TRP A 181 -21.49 10.96 6.59
C TRP A 181 -20.30 10.89 5.65
N GLY A 182 -19.14 11.37 6.10
CA GLY A 182 -17.89 11.31 5.32
C GLY A 182 -17.46 9.88 4.98
N ALA A 183 -17.54 8.95 5.95
CA ALA A 183 -17.22 7.54 5.75
C ALA A 183 -18.15 6.88 4.73
N MET A 184 -19.47 7.17 4.78
CA MET A 184 -20.42 6.61 3.83
C MET A 184 -20.25 7.18 2.42
N ILE A 185 -20.00 8.49 2.28
CA ILE A 185 -19.67 9.11 0.99
C ILE A 185 -18.42 8.45 0.41
N LYS A 186 -17.36 8.27 1.23
CA LYS A 186 -16.14 7.61 0.81
C LYS A 186 -16.37 6.16 0.38
N ALA A 187 -17.19 5.41 1.11
CA ALA A 187 -17.55 4.03 0.75
C ALA A 187 -18.23 3.96 -0.64
N TYR A 188 -19.16 4.87 -0.93
CA TYR A 188 -19.80 4.95 -2.24
C TYR A 188 -18.80 5.28 -3.35
N THR A 189 -17.92 6.26 -3.13
CA THR A 189 -16.95 6.69 -4.15
C THR A 189 -15.92 5.62 -4.46
N GLN A 190 -15.38 4.95 -3.45
CA GLN A 190 -14.42 3.85 -3.62
C GLN A 190 -15.00 2.65 -4.37
N ALA A 191 -16.30 2.41 -4.25
CA ALA A 191 -17.01 1.36 -4.98
C ALA A 191 -17.52 1.80 -6.37
N GLY A 192 -17.18 3.02 -6.83
CA GLY A 192 -17.63 3.54 -8.12
C GLY A 192 -19.09 4.01 -8.16
N HIS A 193 -19.78 4.06 -7.03
CA HIS A 193 -21.17 4.51 -6.91
C HIS A 193 -21.27 6.04 -6.74
N PHE A 194 -20.73 6.77 -7.71
CA PHE A 194 -20.60 8.22 -7.64
C PHE A 194 -21.95 8.96 -7.51
N VAL A 195 -22.97 8.51 -8.19
CA VAL A 195 -24.31 9.12 -8.14
C VAL A 195 -24.92 9.05 -6.74
N GLU A 196 -24.76 7.91 -6.08
CA GLU A 196 -25.19 7.70 -4.70
C GLU A 196 -24.40 8.56 -3.72
N ALA A 197 -23.08 8.73 -3.95
CA ALA A 197 -22.24 9.63 -3.15
C ALA A 197 -22.73 11.08 -3.23
N VAL A 198 -23.05 11.57 -4.44
CA VAL A 198 -23.61 12.92 -4.64
C VAL A 198 -24.95 13.06 -3.92
N ARG A 199 -25.87 12.10 -4.08
CA ARG A 199 -27.16 12.11 -3.37
C ARG A 199 -26.99 12.12 -1.87
N MET A 200 -26.05 11.31 -1.36
CA MET A 200 -25.74 11.27 0.07
C MET A 200 -25.23 12.63 0.57
N PHE A 201 -24.35 13.27 -0.19
CA PHE A 201 -23.84 14.60 0.13
C PHE A 201 -24.94 15.70 0.14
N GLU A 202 -25.93 15.58 -0.73
CA GLU A 202 -27.05 16.55 -0.80
C GLU A 202 -27.95 16.50 0.45
N ILE A 203 -28.06 15.35 1.12
CA ILE A 203 -28.91 15.14 2.31
C ILE A 203 -28.15 15.34 3.63
N VAL A 204 -26.83 15.60 3.62
CA VAL A 204 -26.07 15.90 4.83
C VAL A 204 -26.64 17.16 5.50
N PRO A 205 -27.06 17.08 6.79
CA PRO A 205 -27.71 18.20 7.47
C PRO A 205 -26.84 19.45 7.57
N GLU A 206 -25.56 19.27 7.91
CA GLU A 206 -24.55 20.33 7.95
C GLU A 206 -23.37 19.91 7.06
N ARG A 207 -23.03 20.74 6.07
CA ARG A 207 -21.92 20.45 5.15
C ARG A 207 -20.59 20.67 5.86
N SER A 208 -20.18 19.67 6.61
CA SER A 208 -18.90 19.69 7.32
C SER A 208 -17.71 19.66 6.37
N THR A 209 -16.56 20.14 6.87
CA THR A 209 -15.28 20.06 6.15
C THR A 209 -14.95 18.62 5.74
N VAL A 210 -15.26 17.62 6.56
CA VAL A 210 -15.01 16.20 6.28
C VAL A 210 -15.82 15.72 5.08
N ALA A 211 -17.14 15.97 5.06
CA ALA A 211 -18.01 15.57 3.95
C ALA A 211 -17.62 16.29 2.64
N MET A 212 -17.30 17.60 2.73
CA MET A 212 -16.85 18.38 1.57
C MET A 212 -15.50 17.88 1.05
N THR A 213 -14.54 17.55 1.94
CA THR A 213 -13.24 17.00 1.54
C THR A 213 -13.40 15.63 0.88
N SER A 214 -14.27 14.77 1.39
CA SER A 214 -14.57 13.46 0.76
C SER A 214 -15.12 13.63 -0.65
N MET A 215 -16.00 14.62 -0.88
CA MET A 215 -16.52 14.91 -2.21
C MET A 215 -15.47 15.53 -3.13
N VAL A 216 -14.57 16.39 -2.61
CA VAL A 216 -13.43 16.94 -3.39
C VAL A 216 -12.56 15.81 -3.94
N VAL A 217 -12.23 14.83 -3.10
CA VAL A 217 -11.48 13.63 -3.51
C VAL A 217 -12.27 12.82 -4.55
N ALA A 218 -13.54 12.56 -4.28
CA ALA A 218 -14.41 11.78 -5.16
C ALA A 218 -14.55 12.39 -6.57
N TYR A 219 -14.75 13.71 -6.65
CA TYR A 219 -14.82 14.40 -7.95
C TYR A 219 -13.50 14.32 -8.70
N ALA A 220 -12.36 14.44 -8.00
CA ALA A 220 -11.06 14.39 -8.63
C ALA A 220 -10.69 12.96 -9.10
N GLU A 221 -11.04 11.91 -8.33
CA GLU A 221 -10.87 10.50 -8.72
C GLU A 221 -11.71 10.10 -9.96
N ASN A 222 -12.80 10.83 -10.23
CA ASN A 222 -13.66 10.62 -11.41
C ASN A 222 -13.39 11.65 -12.53
N ASP A 223 -12.18 12.18 -12.64
CA ASP A 223 -11.73 13.16 -13.65
C ASP A 223 -12.54 14.48 -13.69
N ALA A 224 -13.38 14.73 -12.69
CA ALA A 224 -14.18 15.95 -12.59
C ALA A 224 -13.42 17.06 -11.82
N LEU A 225 -12.20 17.38 -12.25
CA LEU A 225 -11.27 18.28 -11.55
C LEU A 225 -11.81 19.69 -11.33
N GLU A 226 -12.50 20.25 -12.31
CA GLU A 226 -13.07 21.59 -12.19
C GLU A 226 -14.16 21.65 -11.10
N ILE A 227 -14.98 20.59 -10.98
CA ILE A 227 -15.99 20.49 -9.92
C ILE A 227 -15.30 20.29 -8.57
N SER A 228 -14.25 19.47 -8.52
CA SER A 228 -13.43 19.26 -7.33
C SER A 228 -12.86 20.60 -6.80
N LYS A 229 -12.29 21.43 -7.67
CA LYS A 229 -11.80 22.77 -7.32
C LYS A 229 -12.91 23.68 -6.80
N VAL A 230 -14.05 23.74 -7.49
CA VAL A 230 -15.19 24.56 -7.06
C VAL A 230 -15.70 24.11 -5.71
N MET A 231 -15.75 22.80 -5.45
CA MET A 231 -16.13 22.24 -4.14
C MET A 231 -15.12 22.61 -3.06
N PHE A 232 -13.82 22.48 -3.35
CA PHE A 232 -12.76 22.88 -2.44
C PHE A 232 -12.80 24.38 -2.10
N ASP A 233 -13.05 25.23 -3.11
CA ASP A 233 -13.15 26.67 -2.91
C ASP A 233 -14.38 27.09 -2.07
N ARG A 234 -15.39 26.23 -1.97
CA ARG A 234 -16.56 26.42 -1.11
C ARG A 234 -16.36 25.96 0.34
N ILE A 235 -15.25 25.27 0.66
CA ILE A 235 -14.95 24.89 2.06
C ILE A 235 -14.68 26.16 2.87
N PRO A 236 -15.47 26.44 3.93
CA PRO A 236 -15.35 27.69 4.67
C PRO A 236 -14.00 27.83 5.41
N GLU A 237 -13.60 26.75 6.09
CA GLU A 237 -12.31 26.65 6.79
C GLU A 237 -11.52 25.49 6.20
N ARG A 238 -10.56 25.82 5.35
CA ARG A 238 -9.69 24.82 4.72
C ARG A 238 -8.60 24.40 5.69
N ASP A 239 -8.76 23.22 6.26
CA ASP A 239 -7.78 22.62 7.16
C ASP A 239 -6.60 21.97 6.39
N PRO A 240 -5.50 21.61 7.05
CA PRO A 240 -4.38 20.94 6.41
C PRO A 240 -4.75 19.61 5.73
N VAL A 241 -5.83 18.95 6.20
CA VAL A 241 -6.29 17.66 5.65
C VAL A 241 -6.92 17.88 4.27
N SER A 242 -7.83 18.86 4.13
CA SER A 242 -8.47 19.18 2.86
C SER A 242 -7.47 19.65 1.79
N TRP A 243 -6.47 20.45 2.17
CA TRP A 243 -5.38 20.84 1.28
C TRP A 243 -4.54 19.64 0.83
N THR A 244 -4.15 18.76 1.78
CA THR A 244 -3.35 17.57 1.47
C THR A 244 -4.14 16.58 0.60
N ALA A 245 -5.43 16.43 0.84
CA ALA A 245 -6.30 15.57 0.04
C ALA A 245 -6.37 16.05 -1.42
N LEU A 246 -6.64 17.34 -1.65
CA LEU A 246 -6.67 17.91 -3.00
C LEU A 246 -5.31 17.80 -3.70
N LEU A 247 -4.21 18.07 -2.98
CA LEU A 247 -2.85 17.94 -3.51
C LEU A 247 -2.56 16.49 -3.94
N SER A 248 -2.85 15.52 -3.05
CA SER A 248 -2.54 14.10 -3.30
C SER A 248 -3.31 13.55 -4.49
N VAL A 249 -4.61 13.85 -4.60
CA VAL A 249 -5.43 13.36 -5.72
C VAL A 249 -4.97 13.94 -7.05
N ASN A 250 -4.64 15.26 -7.11
CA ASN A 250 -4.10 15.83 -8.34
C ASN A 250 -2.73 15.24 -8.70
N ALA A 251 -1.89 14.92 -7.71
CA ALA A 251 -0.61 14.27 -7.94
C ALA A 251 -0.79 12.83 -8.49
N THR A 252 -1.69 12.05 -7.91
CA THR A 252 -1.98 10.66 -8.36
C THR A 252 -2.51 10.63 -9.80
N ASN A 253 -3.32 11.63 -10.18
CA ASN A 253 -3.85 11.75 -11.54
C ASN A 253 -2.86 12.42 -12.52
N GLY A 254 -1.64 12.69 -12.10
CA GLY A 254 -0.60 13.24 -12.98
C GLY A 254 -0.76 14.73 -13.38
N HIS A 255 -1.58 15.51 -12.64
CA HIS A 255 -1.83 16.91 -12.94
C HIS A 255 -0.80 17.85 -12.30
N LEU A 256 0.45 17.76 -12.72
CA LEU A 256 1.58 18.48 -12.11
C LEU A 256 1.36 20.00 -11.97
N VAL A 257 0.81 20.65 -13.00
CA VAL A 257 0.55 22.10 -12.97
C VAL A 257 -0.39 22.49 -11.83
N GLU A 258 -1.43 21.69 -11.61
CA GLU A 258 -2.38 21.91 -10.53
C GLU A 258 -1.76 21.61 -9.15
N VAL A 259 -0.93 20.57 -9.08
CA VAL A 259 -0.18 20.22 -7.85
C VAL A 259 0.70 21.40 -7.42
N ILE A 260 1.42 22.04 -8.37
CA ILE A 260 2.24 23.22 -8.12
C ILE A 260 1.37 24.39 -7.62
N ASN A 261 0.27 24.69 -8.32
CA ASN A 261 -0.65 25.77 -7.96
C ASN A 261 -1.26 25.58 -6.55
N ILE A 262 -1.65 24.34 -6.22
CA ILE A 262 -2.21 24.00 -4.90
C ILE A 262 -1.13 24.19 -3.84
N PHE A 263 0.06 23.63 -4.06
CA PHE A 263 1.17 23.70 -3.11
C PHE A 263 1.60 25.13 -2.80
N ASP A 264 1.63 26.01 -3.81
CA ASP A 264 1.99 27.42 -3.63
C ASP A 264 0.94 28.22 -2.85
N ARG A 265 -0.34 27.86 -2.98
CA ARG A 265 -1.46 28.47 -2.25
C ARG A 265 -1.59 27.98 -0.81
N MET A 266 -0.93 26.85 -0.42
CA MET A 266 -1.05 26.27 0.90
C MET A 266 -0.46 27.19 2.00
N PRO A 267 -1.25 27.55 3.03
CA PRO A 267 -0.75 28.39 4.13
C PRO A 267 0.29 27.70 5.01
N LYS A 268 0.13 26.40 5.22
CA LYS A 268 1.05 25.56 5.99
C LYS A 268 1.32 24.27 5.20
N ARG A 269 2.58 23.96 4.99
CA ARG A 269 3.03 22.80 4.25
C ARG A 269 3.53 21.74 5.23
N SER A 270 2.75 20.66 5.38
CA SER A 270 3.17 19.49 6.17
C SER A 270 4.28 18.72 5.45
N TRP A 271 4.99 17.86 6.17
CA TRP A 271 6.00 16.98 5.55
C TRP A 271 5.40 16.11 4.42
N ARG A 272 4.13 15.68 4.56
CA ARG A 272 3.42 14.92 3.52
C ARG A 272 3.23 15.73 2.23
N CYS A 273 2.90 17.01 2.33
CA CYS A 273 2.75 17.87 1.14
C CYS A 273 4.07 18.02 0.38
N TRP A 274 5.19 18.18 1.10
CA TRP A 274 6.52 18.18 0.49
C TRP A 274 6.84 16.87 -0.19
N GLN A 275 6.49 15.75 0.43
CA GLN A 275 6.68 14.41 -0.11
C GLN A 275 5.84 14.19 -1.38
N THR A 276 4.55 14.58 -1.37
CA THR A 276 3.68 14.52 -2.56
C THR A 276 4.25 15.38 -3.70
N MET A 277 4.74 16.59 -3.41
CA MET A 277 5.37 17.46 -4.39
C MET A 277 6.63 16.84 -5.00
N LEU A 278 7.47 16.24 -4.13
CA LEU A 278 8.70 15.57 -4.55
C LEU A 278 8.40 14.37 -5.48
N SER A 279 7.43 13.53 -5.08
CA SER A 279 6.99 12.40 -5.93
C SER A 279 6.41 12.89 -7.24
N ALA A 280 5.55 13.91 -7.23
CA ALA A 280 4.95 14.45 -8.45
C ALA A 280 6.00 14.95 -9.47
N TYR A 281 7.03 15.66 -9.03
CA TYR A 281 8.13 16.05 -9.91
C TYR A 281 8.96 14.86 -10.40
N SER A 282 9.22 13.89 -9.49
CA SER A 282 9.95 12.66 -9.84
C SER A 282 9.22 11.85 -10.91
N ASP A 283 7.91 11.64 -10.74
CA ASP A 283 7.08 10.84 -11.66
C ASP A 283 6.97 11.48 -13.05
N HIS A 284 7.07 12.81 -13.12
CA HIS A 284 7.14 13.55 -14.39
C HIS A 284 8.56 13.68 -14.98
N GLY A 285 9.57 13.09 -14.33
CA GLY A 285 10.96 13.15 -14.79
C GLY A 285 11.62 14.53 -14.66
N ASP A 286 11.04 15.44 -13.89
CA ASP A 286 11.58 16.79 -13.65
C ASP A 286 12.63 16.76 -12.56
N LEU A 287 13.83 16.29 -12.89
CA LEU A 287 14.95 16.11 -11.97
C LEU A 287 15.38 17.41 -11.28
N GLU A 288 15.33 18.54 -11.99
CA GLU A 288 15.79 19.82 -11.42
C GLU A 288 14.84 20.31 -10.31
N ASN A 289 13.53 20.27 -10.54
CA ASN A 289 12.57 20.63 -9.50
C ASN A 289 12.50 19.57 -8.39
N THR A 290 12.76 18.30 -8.68
CA THR A 290 12.90 17.25 -7.66
C THR A 290 14.08 17.55 -6.73
N LYS A 291 15.26 17.91 -7.26
CA LYS A 291 16.44 18.32 -6.49
C LYS A 291 16.16 19.55 -5.63
N LEU A 292 15.53 20.57 -6.22
CA LEU A 292 15.21 21.81 -5.54
C LEU A 292 14.24 21.56 -4.39
N THR A 293 13.19 20.77 -4.63
CA THR A 293 12.21 20.39 -3.62
C THR A 293 12.87 19.61 -2.48
N PHE A 294 13.71 18.62 -2.80
CA PHE A 294 14.46 17.87 -1.81
C PHE A 294 15.40 18.77 -0.99
N ALA A 295 16.07 19.74 -1.61
CA ALA A 295 16.97 20.66 -0.92
C ALA A 295 16.23 21.62 0.04
N THR A 296 14.99 22.01 -0.31
CA THR A 296 14.19 22.97 0.46
C THR A 296 13.31 22.32 1.53
N MET A 297 13.12 20.99 1.48
CA MET A 297 12.32 20.27 2.47
C MET A 297 12.86 20.43 3.89
N PRO A 298 12.00 20.73 4.88
CA PRO A 298 12.41 20.85 6.28
C PRO A 298 12.90 19.53 6.89
N TYR A 299 12.33 18.41 6.47
CA TYR A 299 12.65 17.06 6.94
C TYR A 299 12.79 16.09 5.76
N ARG A 300 13.81 15.25 5.80
CA ARG A 300 14.13 14.26 4.76
C ARG A 300 14.14 12.88 5.36
N GLY A 301 13.05 12.13 5.18
CA GLY A 301 12.95 10.71 5.55
C GLY A 301 13.39 9.79 4.40
N SER A 302 13.45 8.46 4.64
CA SER A 302 13.82 7.46 3.64
C SER A 302 13.04 7.59 2.34
N VAL A 303 11.73 7.82 2.41
CA VAL A 303 10.87 8.01 1.23
C VAL A 303 11.31 9.20 0.37
N SER A 304 11.73 10.32 0.99
CA SER A 304 12.23 11.48 0.24
C SER A 304 13.57 11.20 -0.45
N TRP A 305 14.44 10.46 0.23
CA TRP A 305 15.70 10.00 -0.35
C TRP A 305 15.45 9.05 -1.52
N ASN A 306 14.55 8.07 -1.36
CA ASN A 306 14.19 7.12 -2.40
C ASN A 306 13.52 7.79 -3.61
N ALA A 307 12.67 8.81 -3.40
CA ALA A 307 12.05 9.56 -4.49
C ALA A 307 13.08 10.29 -5.36
N LEU A 308 14.05 10.99 -4.76
CA LEU A 308 15.10 11.65 -5.53
C LEU A 308 16.06 10.64 -6.18
N LEU A 309 16.37 9.53 -5.50
CA LEU A 309 17.14 8.43 -6.07
C LEU A 309 16.45 7.84 -7.30
N GLY A 310 15.12 7.62 -7.21
CA GLY A 310 14.27 7.18 -8.31
C GLY A 310 14.29 8.16 -9.50
N ALA A 311 14.24 9.47 -9.23
CA ALA A 311 14.33 10.49 -10.27
C ALA A 311 15.68 10.45 -11.01
N TYR A 312 16.80 10.28 -10.31
CA TYR A 312 18.11 10.06 -10.94
C TYR A 312 18.13 8.79 -11.79
N ALA A 313 17.55 7.69 -11.26
CA ALA A 313 17.49 6.41 -11.96
C ALA A 313 16.67 6.50 -13.26
N GLN A 314 15.47 7.06 -13.21
CA GLN A 314 14.56 7.20 -14.35
C GLN A 314 15.15 8.11 -15.44
N THR A 315 15.77 9.21 -15.05
CA THR A 315 16.42 10.14 -16.00
C THR A 315 17.76 9.60 -16.52
N GLY A 316 18.24 8.49 -15.98
CA GLY A 316 19.43 7.77 -16.45
C GLY A 316 20.75 8.33 -16.00
N HIS A 317 20.77 9.12 -14.95
CA HIS A 317 21.97 9.68 -14.36
C HIS A 317 22.58 8.69 -13.34
N LEU A 318 23.05 7.51 -13.82
CA LEU A 318 23.50 6.39 -12.96
C LEU A 318 24.62 6.77 -11.99
N GLU A 319 25.64 7.53 -12.46
CA GLU A 319 26.73 7.96 -11.60
C GLU A 319 26.23 8.86 -10.45
N SER A 320 25.34 9.82 -10.79
CA SER A 320 24.73 10.67 -9.77
C SER A 320 23.80 9.89 -8.83
N ALA A 321 23.08 8.89 -9.34
CA ALA A 321 22.27 8.00 -8.54
C ALA A 321 23.12 7.24 -7.52
N LYS A 322 24.25 6.69 -7.96
CA LYS A 322 25.18 5.98 -7.10
C LYS A 322 25.80 6.90 -6.06
N GLU A 323 26.32 8.07 -6.46
CA GLU A 323 26.87 9.05 -5.51
C GLU A 323 25.84 9.50 -4.48
N PHE A 324 24.57 9.62 -4.90
CA PHE A 324 23.48 9.99 -4.01
C PHE A 324 23.15 8.86 -3.05
N PHE A 325 23.08 7.61 -3.54
CA PHE A 325 22.89 6.40 -2.73
C PHE A 325 23.98 6.27 -1.66
N ASP A 326 25.25 6.44 -2.04
CA ASP A 326 26.40 6.36 -1.12
C ASP A 326 26.37 7.44 0.00
N ARG A 327 25.60 8.53 -0.20
CA ARG A 327 25.40 9.61 0.79
C ARG A 327 24.15 9.44 1.64
N MET A 328 23.30 8.44 1.36
CA MET A 328 22.08 8.21 2.14
C MET A 328 22.45 7.84 3.59
N PRO A 329 21.78 8.45 4.59
CA PRO A 329 22.03 8.14 5.99
C PRO A 329 21.70 6.70 6.38
N GLN A 330 20.67 6.15 5.75
CA GLN A 330 20.21 4.76 5.89
C GLN A 330 19.69 4.31 4.53
N CYS A 331 20.17 3.17 4.05
CA CYS A 331 19.70 2.52 2.85
C CYS A 331 18.74 1.39 3.26
N ASP A 332 17.51 1.47 2.79
CA ASP A 332 16.49 0.43 2.96
C ASP A 332 16.41 -0.47 1.71
N THR A 333 15.64 -1.55 1.77
CA THR A 333 15.44 -2.47 0.64
C THR A 333 15.02 -1.73 -0.63
N VAL A 334 14.18 -0.69 -0.50
CA VAL A 334 13.71 0.11 -1.64
C VAL A 334 14.84 0.86 -2.32
N SER A 335 15.75 1.50 -1.56
CA SER A 335 16.90 2.22 -2.12
C SER A 335 17.85 1.30 -2.89
N TRP A 336 18.13 0.11 -2.35
CA TRP A 336 18.93 -0.91 -3.03
C TRP A 336 18.27 -1.40 -4.32
N THR A 337 16.95 -1.66 -4.27
CA THR A 337 16.16 -2.12 -5.43
C THR A 337 16.14 -1.08 -6.55
N ILE A 338 15.93 0.21 -6.23
CA ILE A 338 15.94 1.32 -7.21
C ILE A 338 17.28 1.36 -7.96
N VAL A 339 18.41 1.28 -7.26
CA VAL A 339 19.72 1.34 -7.90
C VAL A 339 19.98 0.08 -8.73
N SER A 340 19.68 -1.10 -8.19
CA SER A 340 19.81 -2.37 -8.92
C SER A 340 19.02 -2.36 -10.22
N GLU A 341 17.75 -1.93 -10.18
CA GLU A 341 16.89 -1.83 -11.36
C GLU A 341 17.41 -0.79 -12.37
N ALA A 342 17.89 0.36 -11.90
CA ALA A 342 18.45 1.40 -12.76
C ALA A 342 19.65 0.90 -13.58
N TYR A 343 20.56 0.18 -12.93
CA TYR A 343 21.71 -0.44 -13.60
C TYR A 343 21.26 -1.52 -14.60
N ALA A 344 20.29 -2.38 -14.23
CA ALA A 344 19.76 -3.40 -15.13
C ALA A 344 19.10 -2.79 -16.36
N GLN A 345 18.26 -1.75 -16.20
CA GLN A 345 17.60 -1.07 -17.30
C GLN A 345 18.58 -0.46 -18.31
N ARG A 346 19.77 -0.07 -17.89
CA ARG A 346 20.83 0.47 -18.75
C ARG A 346 21.79 -0.58 -19.30
N GLY A 347 21.60 -1.86 -18.93
CA GLY A 347 22.41 -2.98 -19.41
C GLY A 347 23.66 -3.26 -18.58
N HIS A 348 23.83 -2.61 -17.46
CA HIS A 348 24.92 -2.84 -16.52
C HIS A 348 24.57 -4.00 -15.58
N ILE A 349 24.50 -5.22 -16.13
CA ILE A 349 23.96 -6.39 -15.44
C ILE A 349 24.82 -6.82 -14.25
N GLN A 350 26.15 -6.69 -14.34
CA GLN A 350 27.04 -7.07 -13.25
C GLN A 350 26.87 -6.16 -12.03
N GLU A 351 26.78 -4.86 -12.26
CA GLU A 351 26.54 -3.86 -11.22
C GLU A 351 25.13 -4.04 -10.63
N SER A 352 24.13 -4.24 -11.46
CA SER A 352 22.76 -4.55 -11.00
C SER A 352 22.74 -5.76 -10.07
N ARG A 353 23.40 -6.85 -10.49
CA ARG A 353 23.49 -8.07 -9.68
C ARG A 353 24.22 -7.81 -8.36
N TRP A 354 25.31 -7.04 -8.39
CA TRP A 354 26.06 -6.68 -7.19
C TRP A 354 25.18 -5.92 -6.19
N PHE A 355 24.41 -4.92 -6.65
CA PHE A 355 23.48 -4.18 -5.79
C PHE A 355 22.41 -5.10 -5.20
N PHE A 356 21.82 -5.96 -6.01
CA PHE A 356 20.81 -6.90 -5.57
C PHE A 356 21.36 -7.91 -4.53
N ASP A 357 22.56 -8.46 -4.77
CA ASP A 357 23.16 -9.45 -3.86
C ASP A 357 23.54 -8.83 -2.50
N ASN A 358 23.69 -7.51 -2.42
CA ASN A 358 23.98 -6.78 -1.18
C ASN A 358 22.73 -6.21 -0.48
N VAL A 359 21.51 -6.48 -0.98
CA VAL A 359 20.27 -6.13 -0.27
C VAL A 359 20.23 -6.88 1.07
N PRO A 360 20.08 -6.18 2.22
CA PRO A 360 20.12 -6.83 3.53
C PRO A 360 19.02 -7.87 3.73
N ASP A 361 17.77 -7.50 3.39
CA ASP A 361 16.60 -8.37 3.49
C ASP A 361 15.87 -8.35 2.14
N ARG A 362 16.04 -9.41 1.36
CA ARG A 362 15.41 -9.53 0.04
C ARG A 362 13.97 -9.96 0.21
N ASP A 363 13.05 -9.04 -0.05
CA ASP A 363 11.62 -9.31 -0.08
C ASP A 363 11.15 -9.70 -1.49
N LEU A 364 9.91 -10.14 -1.60
CA LEU A 364 9.29 -10.54 -2.87
C LEU A 364 9.34 -9.41 -3.92
N VAL A 365 9.22 -8.14 -3.49
CA VAL A 365 9.26 -6.98 -4.39
C VAL A 365 10.64 -6.81 -5.01
N SER A 366 11.72 -6.96 -4.23
CA SER A 366 13.09 -6.87 -4.72
C SER A 366 13.42 -7.98 -5.73
N TRP A 367 12.95 -9.22 -5.48
CA TRP A 367 13.09 -10.33 -6.42
C TRP A 367 12.32 -10.08 -7.72
N ASN A 368 11.06 -9.68 -7.65
CA ASN A 368 10.23 -9.38 -8.82
C ASN A 368 10.79 -8.21 -9.65
N SER A 369 11.34 -7.18 -8.99
CA SER A 369 11.94 -6.02 -9.67
C SER A 369 13.15 -6.41 -10.51
N ILE A 370 14.10 -7.19 -9.96
CA ILE A 370 15.29 -7.61 -10.72
C ILE A 370 14.91 -8.60 -11.84
N MET A 371 14.04 -9.55 -11.57
CA MET A 371 13.56 -10.48 -12.60
C MET A 371 12.85 -9.74 -13.75
N SER A 372 12.00 -8.77 -13.44
CA SER A 372 11.34 -7.91 -14.43
C SER A 372 12.35 -7.09 -15.25
N ALA A 373 13.36 -6.51 -14.59
CA ALA A 373 14.40 -5.75 -15.27
C ALA A 373 15.22 -6.63 -16.24
N TYR A 374 15.51 -7.85 -15.83
CA TYR A 374 16.22 -8.83 -16.68
C TYR A 374 15.34 -9.34 -17.82
N ALA A 375 14.06 -9.61 -17.56
CA ALA A 375 13.10 -10.03 -18.61
C ALA A 375 12.96 -8.95 -19.70
N ARG A 376 12.88 -7.66 -19.34
CA ARG A 376 12.86 -6.54 -20.30
C ARG A 376 14.12 -6.47 -21.17
N ARG A 377 15.22 -7.03 -20.73
CA ARG A 377 16.49 -7.13 -21.47
C ARG A 377 16.66 -8.45 -22.22
N ALA A 378 15.62 -9.28 -22.26
CA ALA A 378 15.64 -10.62 -22.85
C ALA A 378 16.70 -11.56 -22.22
N LEU A 379 17.08 -11.33 -20.98
CA LEU A 379 17.98 -12.16 -20.18
C LEU A 379 17.18 -13.27 -19.48
N PHE A 380 16.50 -14.09 -20.26
CA PHE A 380 15.52 -15.05 -19.75
C PHE A 380 16.14 -16.22 -18.96
N ARG A 381 17.39 -16.59 -19.23
CA ARG A 381 18.09 -17.63 -18.45
C ARG A 381 18.37 -17.15 -17.03
N GLU A 382 18.81 -15.91 -16.92
CA GLU A 382 19.08 -15.26 -15.66
C GLU A 382 17.80 -15.07 -14.83
N VAL A 383 16.65 -14.84 -15.47
CA VAL A 383 15.33 -14.81 -14.80
C VAL A 383 15.01 -16.16 -14.16
N ILE A 384 15.26 -17.27 -14.88
CA ILE A 384 15.03 -18.63 -14.35
C ILE A 384 15.95 -18.92 -13.16
N GLU A 385 17.22 -18.51 -13.24
CA GLU A 385 18.19 -18.66 -12.14
C GLU A 385 17.79 -17.84 -10.91
N LEU A 386 17.30 -16.60 -11.12
CA LEU A 386 16.82 -15.73 -10.06
C LEU A 386 15.58 -16.32 -9.38
N PHE A 387 14.63 -16.84 -10.15
CA PHE A 387 13.45 -17.48 -9.58
C PHE A 387 13.82 -18.69 -8.73
N ALA A 388 14.72 -19.56 -9.23
CA ALA A 388 15.19 -20.70 -8.44
C ALA A 388 15.89 -20.26 -7.15
N ALA A 389 16.72 -19.20 -7.21
CA ALA A 389 17.38 -18.65 -6.03
C ALA A 389 16.38 -18.06 -5.02
N MET A 390 15.33 -17.37 -5.49
CA MET A 390 14.25 -16.84 -4.63
C MET A 390 13.57 -17.95 -3.83
N VAL A 391 13.18 -19.04 -4.49
CA VAL A 391 12.56 -20.20 -3.83
C VAL A 391 13.54 -20.88 -2.85
N MET A 392 14.82 -20.97 -3.19
CA MET A 392 15.85 -21.52 -2.31
C MET A 392 16.09 -20.66 -1.05
N GLU A 393 15.92 -19.34 -1.14
CA GLU A 393 15.98 -18.42 0.00
C GLU A 393 14.68 -18.45 0.85
N GLY A 394 13.67 -19.22 0.45
CA GLY A 394 12.42 -19.39 1.19
C GLY A 394 11.41 -18.26 0.97
N VAL A 395 11.55 -17.51 -0.11
CA VAL A 395 10.58 -16.50 -0.51
C VAL A 395 9.54 -17.15 -1.42
N ASP A 396 8.29 -17.16 -0.99
CA ASP A 396 7.18 -17.76 -1.75
C ASP A 396 6.86 -16.94 -3.01
N PRO A 397 6.78 -17.59 -4.19
CA PRO A 397 6.41 -16.93 -5.44
C PRO A 397 4.97 -16.39 -5.41
N ASP A 398 4.74 -15.25 -6.06
CA ASP A 398 3.42 -14.69 -6.33
C ASP A 398 3.03 -14.78 -7.82
N ALA A 399 1.88 -14.21 -8.16
CA ALA A 399 1.40 -14.16 -9.54
C ALA A 399 2.41 -13.49 -10.49
N VAL A 400 3.10 -12.43 -10.02
CA VAL A 400 4.07 -11.68 -10.83
C VAL A 400 5.33 -12.50 -11.09
N SER A 401 5.89 -13.13 -10.07
CA SER A 401 7.09 -13.98 -10.22
C SER A 401 6.83 -15.19 -11.12
N CYS A 402 5.65 -15.83 -10.97
CA CYS A 402 5.24 -16.92 -11.87
C CYS A 402 5.06 -16.45 -13.32
N LEU A 403 4.46 -15.29 -13.54
CA LEU A 403 4.31 -14.68 -14.86
C LEU A 403 5.66 -14.41 -15.53
N LEU A 404 6.62 -13.86 -14.78
CA LEU A 404 7.98 -13.59 -15.27
C LEU A 404 8.70 -14.90 -15.67
N LEU A 405 8.55 -15.95 -14.87
CA LEU A 405 9.11 -17.26 -15.16
C LEU A 405 8.47 -17.90 -16.41
N LEU A 406 7.13 -17.89 -16.51
CA LEU A 406 6.41 -18.38 -17.68
C LEU A 406 6.82 -17.62 -18.96
N THR A 407 6.96 -16.29 -18.85
CA THR A 407 7.45 -15.46 -19.96
C THR A 407 8.86 -15.86 -20.37
N ALA A 408 9.76 -16.08 -19.42
CA ALA A 408 11.13 -16.51 -19.70
C ALA A 408 11.17 -17.89 -20.38
N HIS A 409 10.40 -18.86 -19.87
CA HIS A 409 10.27 -20.19 -20.46
C HIS A 409 9.69 -20.14 -21.88
N SER A 410 8.64 -19.33 -22.11
CA SER A 410 8.05 -19.14 -23.46
C SER A 410 9.09 -18.66 -24.47
N HIS A 411 9.90 -17.67 -24.09
CA HIS A 411 10.91 -17.11 -24.98
C HIS A 411 12.12 -18.04 -25.28
N ILE A 412 12.48 -18.91 -24.31
CA ILE A 412 13.55 -19.89 -24.49
C ILE A 412 13.03 -21.16 -25.17
N GLY A 413 11.72 -21.40 -25.22
CA GLY A 413 11.10 -22.58 -25.79
C GLY A 413 11.00 -23.76 -24.82
N LEU A 414 11.05 -23.53 -23.52
CA LEU A 414 10.95 -24.54 -22.46
C LEU A 414 9.48 -24.85 -22.14
N VAL A 415 8.79 -25.51 -23.09
CA VAL A 415 7.33 -25.73 -22.98
C VAL A 415 6.94 -26.73 -21.89
N ALA A 416 7.75 -27.77 -21.68
CA ALA A 416 7.49 -28.77 -20.65
C ALA A 416 7.56 -28.12 -19.24
N GLU A 417 8.63 -27.36 -19.03
CA GLU A 417 8.87 -26.61 -17.79
C GLU A 417 7.80 -25.53 -17.58
N SER A 418 7.37 -24.82 -18.66
CA SER A 418 6.24 -23.88 -18.57
C SER A 418 4.97 -24.55 -18.05
N LYS A 419 4.69 -25.77 -18.55
CA LYS A 419 3.51 -26.52 -18.10
C LYS A 419 3.61 -26.95 -16.63
N GLU A 420 4.79 -27.38 -16.20
CA GLU A 420 5.03 -27.73 -14.79
C GLU A 420 4.83 -26.51 -13.89
N VAL A 421 5.42 -25.37 -14.22
CA VAL A 421 5.23 -24.11 -13.48
C VAL A 421 3.77 -23.69 -13.45
N PHE A 422 3.07 -23.74 -14.59
CA PHE A 422 1.66 -23.37 -14.66
C PHE A 422 0.79 -24.23 -13.75
N LEU A 423 1.09 -25.53 -13.64
CA LEU A 423 0.36 -26.44 -12.74
C LEU A 423 0.74 -26.23 -11.26
N SER A 424 2.04 -25.98 -10.98
CA SER A 424 2.52 -25.77 -9.60
C SER A 424 2.05 -24.46 -8.99
N MET A 425 1.64 -23.48 -9.78
CA MET A 425 1.08 -22.22 -9.26
C MET A 425 -0.05 -22.47 -8.26
N ALA A 426 -1.01 -23.32 -8.60
CA ALA A 426 -2.14 -23.61 -7.70
C ALA A 426 -1.81 -24.67 -6.64
N SER A 427 -0.99 -25.69 -6.98
CA SER A 427 -0.71 -26.82 -6.07
C SER A 427 0.34 -26.49 -5.01
N ASP A 428 1.42 -25.79 -5.41
CA ASP A 428 2.61 -25.63 -4.58
C ASP A 428 2.71 -24.21 -4.00
N TYR A 429 2.25 -23.20 -4.76
CA TYR A 429 2.40 -21.79 -4.38
C TYR A 429 1.08 -21.13 -3.97
N SER A 430 -0.08 -21.83 -4.08
CA SER A 430 -1.40 -21.25 -3.79
C SER A 430 -1.72 -19.97 -4.57
N VAL A 431 -1.16 -19.85 -5.78
CA VAL A 431 -1.35 -18.72 -6.68
C VAL A 431 -2.48 -19.03 -7.66
N GLU A 432 -3.51 -18.19 -7.67
CA GLU A 432 -4.59 -18.31 -8.64
C GLU A 432 -4.14 -17.88 -10.04
N TRP A 433 -4.64 -18.58 -11.06
CA TRP A 433 -4.36 -18.21 -12.45
C TRP A 433 -5.16 -16.98 -12.87
N ASP A 434 -4.50 -16.04 -13.51
CA ASP A 434 -5.15 -14.92 -14.20
C ASP A 434 -5.04 -15.04 -15.74
N ALA A 435 -5.67 -14.11 -16.45
CA ALA A 435 -5.66 -14.07 -17.91
C ALA A 435 -4.25 -13.99 -18.51
N GLN A 436 -3.30 -13.37 -17.81
CA GLN A 436 -1.92 -13.20 -18.29
C GLN A 436 -1.13 -14.52 -18.23
N HIS A 437 -1.34 -15.34 -17.20
CA HIS A 437 -0.73 -16.66 -17.07
C HIS A 437 -1.18 -17.60 -18.19
N PHE A 438 -2.49 -17.65 -18.47
CA PHE A 438 -3.03 -18.42 -19.58
C PHE A 438 -2.46 -17.94 -20.92
N ARG A 439 -2.37 -16.63 -21.13
CA ARG A 439 -1.81 -16.03 -22.34
C ARG A 439 -0.34 -16.42 -22.53
N CYS A 440 0.49 -16.35 -21.49
CA CYS A 440 1.90 -16.76 -21.56
C CYS A 440 2.05 -18.25 -21.86
N MET A 441 1.21 -19.11 -21.27
CA MET A 441 1.23 -20.55 -21.55
C MET A 441 0.77 -20.85 -22.97
N ALA A 442 -0.27 -20.19 -23.46
CA ALA A 442 -0.74 -20.32 -24.84
C ALA A 442 0.31 -19.84 -25.84
N ASP A 443 1.02 -18.72 -25.56
CA ASP A 443 2.12 -18.22 -26.39
C ASP A 443 3.29 -19.22 -26.42
N ALA A 444 3.65 -19.84 -25.30
CA ALA A 444 4.68 -20.87 -25.22
C ALA A 444 4.33 -22.11 -26.13
N LEU A 445 3.09 -22.59 -26.03
CA LEU A 445 2.59 -23.68 -26.83
C LEU A 445 2.57 -23.34 -28.34
N ALA A 446 2.06 -22.15 -28.66
CA ALA A 446 1.92 -21.67 -30.03
C ALA A 446 3.29 -21.47 -30.71
N ARG A 447 4.27 -20.87 -30.02
CA ARG A 447 5.67 -20.73 -30.53
C ARG A 447 6.33 -22.07 -30.76
N ALA A 448 6.04 -23.08 -29.94
CA ALA A 448 6.56 -24.44 -30.13
C ALA A 448 5.84 -25.25 -31.22
N GLY A 449 4.88 -24.64 -31.93
CA GLY A 449 4.12 -25.31 -32.99
C GLY A 449 2.98 -26.20 -32.48
N ARG A 450 2.70 -26.22 -31.20
CA ARG A 450 1.58 -26.95 -30.56
C ARG A 450 0.29 -26.15 -30.66
N LEU A 451 -0.10 -25.80 -31.90
CA LEU A 451 -1.19 -24.85 -32.15
C LEU A 451 -2.56 -25.34 -31.65
N LEU A 452 -2.82 -26.65 -31.73
CA LEU A 452 -4.09 -27.21 -31.24
C LEU A 452 -4.20 -27.10 -29.71
N ASP A 453 -3.12 -27.42 -29.00
CA ASP A 453 -3.11 -27.31 -27.53
C ASP A 453 -3.23 -25.84 -27.08
N ALA A 454 -2.61 -24.92 -27.83
CA ALA A 454 -2.74 -23.48 -27.55
C ALA A 454 -4.18 -23.00 -27.75
N LYS A 455 -4.84 -23.47 -28.82
CA LYS A 455 -6.25 -23.20 -29.10
C LYS A 455 -7.15 -23.72 -27.97
N GLU A 456 -7.01 -24.99 -27.61
CA GLU A 456 -7.80 -25.61 -26.53
C GLU A 456 -7.63 -24.86 -25.19
N LEU A 457 -6.40 -24.42 -24.89
CA LEU A 457 -6.12 -23.65 -23.69
C LEU A 457 -6.83 -22.29 -23.71
N LEU A 458 -6.81 -21.57 -24.83
CA LEU A 458 -7.49 -20.28 -24.97
C LEU A 458 -9.02 -20.41 -24.89
N GLU A 459 -9.58 -21.48 -25.49
CA GLU A 459 -11.03 -21.78 -25.42
C GLU A 459 -11.47 -22.18 -23.98
N SER A 460 -10.58 -22.76 -23.19
CA SER A 460 -10.86 -23.21 -21.82
C SER A 460 -10.66 -22.15 -20.75
N MET A 461 -10.25 -20.92 -21.11
CA MET A 461 -10.02 -19.84 -20.14
C MET A 461 -11.31 -19.46 -19.39
N PRO A 462 -11.30 -19.43 -18.03
CA PRO A 462 -12.49 -19.14 -17.24
C PRO A 462 -13.05 -17.72 -17.44
N PHE A 463 -12.21 -16.80 -17.92
CA PHE A 463 -12.56 -15.37 -18.07
C PHE A 463 -12.85 -15.00 -19.54
N GLY A 464 -12.77 -15.96 -20.47
CA GLY A 464 -12.73 -15.69 -21.91
C GLY A 464 -11.37 -15.13 -22.37
N ALA A 465 -10.94 -15.48 -23.57
CA ALA A 465 -9.67 -14.98 -24.11
C ALA A 465 -9.88 -13.60 -24.74
N GLU A 466 -9.05 -12.63 -24.35
CA GLU A 466 -9.05 -11.27 -24.91
C GLU A 466 -8.52 -11.28 -26.35
N SER A 467 -8.86 -10.24 -27.15
CA SER A 467 -8.38 -10.03 -28.53
C SER A 467 -6.86 -10.15 -28.65
N VAL A 468 -6.11 -9.64 -27.67
CA VAL A 468 -4.63 -9.70 -27.66
C VAL A 468 -4.10 -11.13 -27.61
N ALA A 469 -4.76 -12.04 -26.88
CA ALA A 469 -4.35 -13.45 -26.80
C ALA A 469 -4.56 -14.16 -28.13
N TRP A 470 -5.70 -13.95 -28.77
CA TRP A 470 -5.98 -14.48 -30.11
C TRP A 470 -5.08 -13.88 -31.19
N THR A 471 -4.74 -12.60 -31.08
CA THR A 471 -3.81 -11.93 -32.00
C THR A 471 -2.40 -12.55 -31.94
N SER A 472 -1.90 -12.85 -30.73
CA SER A 472 -0.64 -13.58 -30.54
C SER A 472 -0.71 -14.98 -31.16
N PHE A 473 -1.83 -15.70 -30.98
CA PHE A 473 -2.06 -17.01 -31.58
C PHE A 473 -2.07 -16.96 -33.09
N VAL A 474 -2.73 -15.99 -33.72
CA VAL A 474 -2.73 -15.77 -35.17
C VAL A 474 -1.29 -15.54 -35.69
N GLY A 475 -0.50 -14.74 -34.97
CA GLY A 475 0.91 -14.51 -35.25
C GLY A 475 1.73 -15.83 -35.29
N ALA A 476 1.51 -16.70 -34.30
CA ALA A 476 2.15 -18.01 -34.27
C ALA A 476 1.66 -18.94 -35.39
N CYS A 477 0.37 -18.96 -35.71
CA CYS A 477 -0.19 -19.69 -36.83
C CYS A 477 0.44 -19.25 -38.16
N LYS A 478 0.71 -17.96 -38.35
CA LYS A 478 1.45 -17.43 -39.50
C LYS A 478 2.86 -18.04 -39.58
N ILE A 479 3.61 -18.03 -38.47
CA ILE A 479 4.98 -18.56 -38.42
C ILE A 479 5.00 -20.05 -38.79
N HIS A 480 4.03 -20.82 -38.35
CA HIS A 480 3.91 -22.26 -38.60
C HIS A 480 3.13 -22.62 -39.88
N GLY A 481 2.68 -21.62 -40.66
CA GLY A 481 2.01 -21.83 -41.95
C GLY A 481 0.60 -22.44 -41.88
N ASN A 482 -0.06 -22.34 -40.71
CA ASN A 482 -1.41 -22.91 -40.51
C ASN A 482 -2.49 -21.85 -40.71
N LEU A 483 -2.95 -21.69 -41.96
CA LEU A 483 -3.95 -20.69 -42.33
C LEU A 483 -5.36 -20.98 -41.76
N GLU A 484 -5.72 -22.23 -41.55
CA GLU A 484 -7.02 -22.63 -41.03
C GLU A 484 -7.17 -22.15 -39.58
N LEU A 485 -6.19 -22.46 -38.74
CA LEU A 485 -6.19 -21.99 -37.36
C LEU A 485 -5.99 -20.47 -37.25
N ALA A 486 -5.26 -19.86 -38.19
CA ALA A 486 -5.15 -18.41 -38.23
C ALA A 486 -6.50 -17.72 -38.50
N ALA A 487 -7.29 -18.25 -39.46
CA ALA A 487 -8.61 -17.73 -39.76
C ALA A 487 -9.56 -17.88 -38.56
N PHE A 488 -9.53 -19.02 -37.88
CA PHE A 488 -10.28 -19.23 -36.65
C PHE A 488 -9.90 -18.22 -35.55
N GLY A 489 -8.58 -18.00 -35.33
CA GLY A 489 -8.11 -17.05 -34.35
C GLY A 489 -8.52 -15.59 -34.63
N VAL A 490 -8.63 -15.21 -35.92
CA VAL A 490 -9.14 -13.88 -36.30
C VAL A 490 -10.62 -13.72 -35.96
N GLU A 491 -11.43 -14.76 -36.23
CA GLU A 491 -12.86 -14.76 -35.89
C GLU A 491 -13.07 -14.57 -34.36
N GLN A 492 -12.32 -15.31 -33.55
CA GLN A 492 -12.38 -15.20 -32.08
C GLN A 492 -11.89 -13.85 -31.57
N ALA A 493 -10.83 -13.28 -32.17
CA ALA A 493 -10.35 -11.96 -31.80
C ALA A 493 -11.39 -10.87 -32.08
N GLN A 494 -12.11 -10.99 -33.19
CA GLN A 494 -13.18 -10.06 -33.57
C GLN A 494 -14.39 -10.14 -32.64
N ASP A 495 -14.75 -11.34 -32.20
CA ASP A 495 -15.86 -11.54 -31.24
C ASP A 495 -15.52 -10.90 -29.89
N SER A 496 -14.23 -10.85 -29.53
CA SER A 496 -13.74 -10.26 -28.28
C SER A 496 -13.59 -8.73 -28.36
N ASP A 497 -13.12 -8.19 -29.51
CA ASP A 497 -13.00 -6.75 -29.78
C ASP A 497 -13.20 -6.46 -31.28
N SER A 498 -14.37 -5.95 -31.62
CA SER A 498 -14.76 -5.62 -33.00
C SER A 498 -13.99 -4.45 -33.63
N GLN A 499 -13.24 -3.66 -32.86
CA GLN A 499 -12.49 -2.51 -33.34
C GLN A 499 -11.00 -2.80 -33.62
N ASP A 500 -10.49 -3.95 -33.13
CA ASP A 500 -9.08 -4.34 -33.35
C ASP A 500 -8.86 -4.88 -34.76
N GLY A 501 -8.19 -4.12 -35.61
CA GLY A 501 -7.82 -4.53 -36.98
C GLY A 501 -6.54 -5.35 -37.09
N ALA A 502 -5.75 -5.49 -36.01
CA ALA A 502 -4.44 -6.15 -36.03
C ALA A 502 -4.50 -7.64 -36.47
N PRO A 503 -5.48 -8.46 -36.03
CA PRO A 503 -5.61 -9.85 -36.45
C PRO A 503 -5.79 -10.02 -37.97
N TYR A 504 -6.53 -9.12 -38.61
CA TYR A 504 -6.74 -9.16 -40.07
C TYR A 504 -5.49 -8.82 -40.86
N VAL A 505 -4.70 -7.86 -40.37
CA VAL A 505 -3.40 -7.53 -41.01
C VAL A 505 -2.47 -8.73 -40.93
N LEU A 506 -2.43 -9.44 -39.79
CA LEU A 506 -1.62 -10.65 -39.63
C LEU A 506 -2.08 -11.78 -40.55
N LEU A 507 -3.40 -12.01 -40.67
CA LEU A 507 -3.94 -13.03 -41.59
C LEU A 507 -3.68 -12.67 -43.05
N SER A 508 -3.90 -11.43 -43.46
CA SER A 508 -3.61 -10.96 -44.81
C SER A 508 -2.13 -11.20 -45.18
N ASN A 509 -1.22 -10.83 -44.26
CA ASN A 509 0.21 -11.06 -44.45
C ASN A 509 0.57 -12.56 -44.48
N ALA A 510 -0.17 -13.40 -43.75
CA ALA A 510 0.01 -14.85 -43.79
C ALA A 510 -0.42 -15.45 -45.13
N VAL A 511 -1.51 -14.97 -45.73
CA VAL A 511 -2.03 -15.41 -47.05
C VAL A 511 -1.12 -14.93 -48.19
N LEU A 512 -0.60 -13.70 -48.08
CA LEU A 512 0.28 -13.11 -49.10
C LEU A 512 1.74 -13.63 -49.04
N GLY A 513 2.11 -14.37 -48.00
CA GLY A 513 3.46 -14.90 -47.84
C GLY A 513 4.53 -13.87 -47.50
N THR A 514 4.13 -12.69 -46.97
CA THR A 514 5.02 -11.56 -46.60
C THR A 514 5.21 -11.43 -45.11
#